data_4f575b81958ec728af03a28f3906ef5d
#
_entry.id   4f575b81958ec728af03a28f3906ef5d
#
_cell.length_a   1.000
_cell.length_b   1.000
_cell.length_c   1.000
_cell.angle_alpha   90.00
_cell.angle_beta   90.00
_cell.angle_gamma   90.00
#
_symmetry.space_group_name_H-M   'P 1'
#
loop_
_entity.id
_entity.type
_entity.pdbx_description
1 polymer ?
#
loop_
_entity_poly.entity_id
_entity_poly.type
_entity_poly.pdbx_seq_one_letter_code
_entity_poly.pdbx_strand_id
1 'polypeptide(L)'
;YVLLQDLTMTNTPQRRAGGRAARTAARAAPLSDTMRPIRPGMEGGTYHPLSQTDMEKINRSALTALEEIGLADAPQSGIDIMVGAGAIYGQDGRMRFPKSLIEDMLVKANREITLFGRDPKHDMLLSGQKVHYGTAGAAVHMVDVENRSYRESTVRDLHNAARIVEHLDNIHFVQRPMVCRDIPDNREMDLNTIYACTTGTQKHVGTSFTEPGFVDDAFEMLHMIAGGEDKWRDRPFVSNSNCFVVPPMKFATESCQVMEKC
;
A
#
# COMPACT_ATOMS: atom_id res chain seq x y z
N TYR A 1 61.68 -9.29 -37.97
CA TYR A 1 61.36 -10.68 -37.57
C TYR A 1 60.99 -10.67 -36.12
N VAL A 2 59.69 -10.70 -35.82
CA VAL A 2 59.16 -10.94 -34.48
C VAL A 2 58.17 -12.08 -34.62
N LEU A 3 58.47 -13.15 -33.91
CA LEU A 3 57.70 -14.39 -33.83
C LEU A 3 56.32 -14.14 -33.18
N LEU A 4 55.26 -14.45 -33.91
CA LEU A 4 53.91 -14.65 -33.39
C LEU A 4 53.91 -16.00 -32.65
N GLN A 5 53.72 -15.95 -31.32
CA GLN A 5 53.38 -17.14 -30.53
C GLN A 5 51.88 -17.30 -30.49
N ASP A 6 51.42 -18.39 -31.04
CA ASP A 6 50.03 -18.87 -31.00
C ASP A 6 49.54 -19.05 -29.55
N LEU A 7 48.58 -18.23 -29.14
CA LEU A 7 47.77 -18.47 -27.97
C LEU A 7 46.45 -19.13 -28.39
N THR A 8 46.48 -20.42 -28.62
CA THR A 8 45.27 -21.25 -28.71
C THR A 8 44.75 -21.49 -27.31
N MET A 9 43.87 -20.57 -26.84
CA MET A 9 43.04 -20.82 -25.68
C MET A 9 41.93 -21.80 -26.06
N THR A 10 42.13 -23.07 -25.84
CA THR A 10 41.10 -24.11 -25.91
C THR A 10 40.14 -23.90 -24.73
N ASN A 11 39.08 -23.12 -24.93
CA ASN A 11 38.01 -22.98 -23.98
C ASN A 11 37.10 -24.23 -24.07
N THR A 12 37.53 -25.32 -23.40
CA THR A 12 36.71 -26.52 -23.26
C THR A 12 35.53 -26.18 -22.35
N PRO A 13 34.28 -26.25 -22.80
CA PRO A 13 33.15 -25.93 -21.94
C PRO A 13 33.11 -26.99 -20.82
N GLN A 14 33.36 -26.52 -19.60
CA GLN A 14 33.28 -27.35 -18.40
C GLN A 14 31.85 -27.90 -18.28
N ARG A 15 31.69 -29.21 -18.49
CA ARG A 15 30.42 -29.89 -18.33
C ARG A 15 29.91 -29.66 -16.91
N ARG A 16 28.80 -28.91 -16.77
CA ARG A 16 28.17 -28.68 -15.47
C ARG A 16 27.85 -30.01 -14.81
N ALA A 17 28.43 -30.24 -13.62
CA ALA A 17 28.14 -31.40 -12.79
C ALA A 17 26.64 -31.50 -12.45
N GLY A 18 26.06 -32.67 -12.61
CA GLY A 18 24.68 -32.94 -12.31
C GLY A 18 23.83 -33.18 -13.56
N GLY A 19 23.14 -34.31 -13.64
CA GLY A 19 22.25 -34.69 -14.74
C GLY A 19 20.99 -33.85 -14.82
N ARG A 20 20.02 -34.32 -15.62
CA ARG A 20 18.70 -33.68 -15.80
C ARG A 20 17.96 -33.42 -14.46
N ALA A 21 18.05 -34.36 -13.51
CA ALA A 21 17.45 -34.26 -12.19
C ALA A 21 18.02 -33.08 -11.37
N ALA A 22 19.35 -32.90 -11.37
CA ALA A 22 19.97 -31.76 -10.67
C ALA A 22 19.57 -30.41 -11.28
N ARG A 23 19.43 -30.33 -12.60
CA ARG A 23 18.95 -29.11 -13.27
C ARG A 23 17.48 -28.81 -12.95
N THR A 24 16.65 -29.84 -12.86
CA THR A 24 15.25 -29.70 -12.47
C THR A 24 15.14 -29.25 -11.01
N ALA A 25 15.91 -29.86 -10.12
CA ALA A 25 15.96 -29.47 -8.70
C ALA A 25 16.47 -28.01 -8.53
N ALA A 26 17.52 -27.62 -9.25
CA ALA A 26 18.04 -26.25 -9.20
C ALA A 26 17.04 -25.20 -9.75
N ARG A 27 16.19 -25.56 -10.70
CA ARG A 27 15.13 -24.68 -11.21
C ARG A 27 13.93 -24.60 -10.26
N ALA A 28 13.68 -25.66 -9.51
CA ALA A 28 12.60 -25.71 -8.52
C ALA A 28 13.01 -25.15 -7.16
N ALA A 29 14.32 -25.01 -6.90
CA ALA A 29 14.81 -24.44 -5.66
C ALA A 29 14.45 -22.94 -5.57
N PRO A 30 14.03 -22.46 -4.39
CA PRO A 30 13.82 -21.03 -4.16
C PRO A 30 15.09 -20.25 -4.51
N LEU A 31 14.94 -19.12 -5.19
CA LEU A 31 16.07 -18.22 -5.43
C LEU A 31 16.60 -17.69 -4.08
N SER A 32 17.93 -17.62 -3.95
CA SER A 32 18.52 -16.92 -2.81
C SER A 32 18.11 -15.44 -2.82
N ASP A 33 18.10 -14.80 -1.67
CA ASP A 33 17.69 -13.40 -1.54
C ASP A 33 18.50 -12.46 -2.44
N THR A 34 19.78 -12.78 -2.68
CA THR A 34 20.63 -12.01 -3.59
C THR A 34 20.27 -12.19 -5.07
N MET A 35 19.59 -13.27 -5.43
CA MET A 35 19.20 -13.60 -6.81
C MET A 35 17.73 -13.25 -7.10
N ARG A 36 16.94 -12.91 -6.11
CA ARG A 36 15.56 -12.48 -6.30
C ARG A 36 15.55 -11.10 -6.96
N PRO A 37 14.89 -10.93 -8.11
CA PRO A 37 14.83 -9.63 -8.80
C PRO A 37 14.02 -8.59 -8.03
N ILE A 38 13.03 -9.02 -7.24
CA ILE A 38 12.18 -8.18 -6.41
C ILE A 38 12.13 -8.77 -5.01
N ARG A 39 12.40 -7.95 -4.00
CA ARG A 39 12.44 -8.33 -2.58
C ARG A 39 11.77 -7.28 -1.72
N PRO A 40 11.16 -7.64 -0.58
CA PRO A 40 10.67 -6.64 0.38
C PRO A 40 11.82 -5.72 0.83
N GLY A 41 11.56 -4.43 0.84
CA GLY A 41 12.53 -3.43 1.29
C GLY A 41 13.76 -3.27 0.39
N MET A 42 13.65 -3.55 -0.90
CA MET A 42 14.70 -3.21 -1.87
C MET A 42 14.94 -1.70 -1.87
N GLU A 43 16.21 -1.31 -2.03
CA GLU A 43 16.54 0.10 -2.25
C GLU A 43 16.01 0.58 -3.61
N GLY A 44 15.30 1.70 -3.58
CA GLY A 44 14.74 2.36 -4.76
C GLY A 44 15.32 3.76 -4.96
N GLY A 45 14.54 4.66 -5.57
CA GLY A 45 14.90 6.09 -5.64
C GLY A 45 15.99 6.44 -6.66
N THR A 46 16.25 5.58 -7.63
CA THR A 46 17.23 5.84 -8.69
C THR A 46 16.66 6.62 -9.88
N TYR A 47 15.34 6.71 -9.98
CA TYR A 47 14.66 7.45 -11.05
C TYR A 47 14.29 8.86 -10.61
N HIS A 48 14.95 9.87 -11.19
CA HIS A 48 14.77 11.29 -10.87
C HIS A 48 14.33 12.08 -12.10
N PRO A 49 13.02 12.09 -12.45
CA PRO A 49 12.52 12.76 -13.66
C PRO A 49 12.48 14.28 -13.54
N LEU A 50 12.51 14.83 -12.33
CA LEU A 50 12.44 16.25 -12.03
C LEU A 50 13.79 16.77 -11.54
N SER A 51 14.15 18.00 -11.95
CA SER A 51 15.26 18.70 -11.35
C SER A 51 14.93 19.16 -9.93
N GLN A 52 15.95 19.42 -9.10
CA GLN A 52 15.77 19.98 -7.77
C GLN A 52 14.94 21.29 -7.81
N THR A 53 15.22 22.15 -8.77
CA THR A 53 14.50 23.41 -8.96
C THR A 53 13.02 23.19 -9.29
N ASP A 54 12.68 22.15 -10.05
CA ASP A 54 11.28 21.86 -10.38
C ASP A 54 10.55 21.31 -9.16
N MET A 55 11.18 20.45 -8.38
CA MET A 55 10.64 19.96 -7.10
C MET A 55 10.38 21.12 -6.13
N GLU A 56 11.31 22.08 -6.01
CA GLU A 56 11.13 23.27 -5.17
C GLU A 56 9.99 24.17 -5.65
N LYS A 57 9.82 24.34 -6.97
CA LYS A 57 8.68 25.11 -7.51
C LYS A 57 7.34 24.43 -7.19
N ILE A 58 7.25 23.09 -7.39
CA ILE A 58 6.05 22.32 -7.07
C ILE A 58 5.72 22.45 -5.58
N ASN A 59 6.70 22.24 -4.70
CA ASN A 59 6.51 22.36 -3.25
C ASN A 59 6.04 23.76 -2.86
N ARG A 60 6.67 24.81 -3.41
CA ARG A 60 6.27 26.21 -3.14
C ARG A 60 4.84 26.48 -3.57
N SER A 61 4.44 25.99 -4.77
CA SER A 61 3.09 26.18 -5.27
C SER A 61 2.05 25.44 -4.41
N ALA A 62 2.37 24.24 -3.93
CA ALA A 62 1.52 23.49 -3.02
C ALA A 62 1.33 24.22 -1.68
N LEU A 63 2.42 24.69 -1.06
CA LEU A 63 2.37 25.48 0.16
C LEU A 63 1.58 26.78 -0.01
N THR A 64 1.76 27.48 -1.14
CA THR A 64 0.99 28.70 -1.45
C THR A 64 -0.50 28.39 -1.60
N ALA A 65 -0.86 27.29 -2.28
CA ALA A 65 -2.26 26.88 -2.41
C ALA A 65 -2.89 26.55 -1.05
N LEU A 66 -2.19 25.87 -0.16
CA LEU A 66 -2.66 25.58 1.20
C LEU A 66 -2.80 26.84 2.07
N GLU A 67 -1.91 27.82 1.92
CA GLU A 67 -1.92 29.05 2.70
C GLU A 67 -2.94 30.07 2.19
N GLU A 68 -3.04 30.29 0.89
CA GLU A 68 -3.90 31.34 0.29
C GLU A 68 -5.29 30.86 -0.04
N ILE A 69 -5.44 29.65 -0.59
CA ILE A 69 -6.72 29.05 -0.97
C ILE A 69 -7.27 28.21 0.18
N GLY A 70 -6.48 27.30 0.72
CA GLY A 70 -6.89 26.37 1.76
C GLY A 70 -7.86 25.29 1.28
N LEU A 71 -8.44 24.53 2.22
CA LEU A 71 -9.36 23.41 1.97
C LEU A 71 -10.75 23.74 2.53
N ALA A 72 -11.79 23.50 1.75
CA ALA A 72 -13.19 23.66 2.17
C ALA A 72 -13.73 22.41 2.88
N ASP A 73 -14.95 22.51 3.44
CA ASP A 73 -15.75 21.40 3.95
C ASP A 73 -15.08 20.58 5.06
N ALA A 74 -14.26 21.22 5.93
CA ALA A 74 -13.66 20.53 7.07
C ALA A 74 -14.75 20.11 8.10
N PRO A 75 -14.71 18.88 8.64
CA PRO A 75 -15.58 18.46 9.73
C PRO A 75 -15.25 19.28 11.00
N GLN A 76 -16.23 19.46 11.90
CA GLN A 76 -16.04 20.30 13.10
C GLN A 76 -14.89 19.83 13.98
N SER A 77 -14.76 18.52 14.20
CA SER A 77 -13.65 17.90 14.92
C SER A 77 -12.30 18.25 14.31
N GLY A 78 -12.22 18.19 12.97
CA GLY A 78 -11.02 18.57 12.23
C GLY A 78 -10.71 20.07 12.34
N ILE A 79 -11.74 20.95 12.33
CA ILE A 79 -11.57 22.39 12.52
C ILE A 79 -10.91 22.68 13.88
N ASP A 80 -11.43 22.08 14.95
CA ASP A 80 -10.96 22.30 16.31
C ASP A 80 -9.49 21.86 16.46
N ILE A 81 -9.14 20.70 15.93
CA ILE A 81 -7.75 20.17 15.96
C ILE A 81 -6.81 21.07 15.14
N MET A 82 -7.18 21.40 13.91
CA MET A 82 -6.31 22.17 13.01
C MET A 82 -6.12 23.60 13.46
N VAL A 83 -7.17 24.26 13.96
CA VAL A 83 -7.08 25.60 14.53
C VAL A 83 -6.23 25.59 15.81
N GLY A 84 -6.42 24.58 16.67
CA GLY A 84 -5.57 24.38 17.85
C GLY A 84 -4.08 24.18 17.52
N ALA A 85 -3.79 23.65 16.34
CA ALA A 85 -2.42 23.50 15.83
C ALA A 85 -1.86 24.76 15.14
N GLY A 86 -2.68 25.80 14.88
CA GLY A 86 -2.27 27.05 14.25
C GLY A 86 -2.78 27.27 12.82
N ALA A 87 -3.69 26.44 12.33
CA ALA A 87 -4.38 26.70 11.07
C ALA A 87 -5.44 27.80 11.24
N ILE A 88 -5.86 28.41 10.14
CA ILE A 88 -6.78 29.55 10.13
C ILE A 88 -8.09 29.14 9.44
N TYR A 89 -9.20 29.13 10.19
CA TYR A 89 -10.52 28.92 9.62
C TYR A 89 -11.12 30.26 9.20
N GLY A 90 -11.27 30.46 7.88
CA GLY A 90 -11.77 31.71 7.31
C GLY A 90 -13.29 31.83 7.33
N GLN A 91 -13.81 33.07 7.22
CA GLN A 91 -15.25 33.32 7.11
C GLN A 91 -15.89 32.72 5.85
N ASP A 92 -15.09 32.40 4.86
CA ASP A 92 -15.47 31.70 3.63
C ASP A 92 -15.58 30.18 3.79
N GLY A 93 -15.45 29.66 5.02
CA GLY A 93 -15.56 28.22 5.31
C GLY A 93 -14.33 27.41 4.89
N ARG A 94 -13.21 28.06 4.63
CA ARG A 94 -11.97 27.36 4.21
C ARG A 94 -10.93 27.34 5.33
N MET A 95 -10.30 26.21 5.50
CA MET A 95 -9.19 25.99 6.40
C MET A 95 -7.88 26.30 5.66
N ARG A 96 -7.12 27.28 6.13
CA ARG A 96 -5.84 27.69 5.59
C ARG A 96 -4.70 27.28 6.49
N PHE A 97 -3.60 26.89 5.88
CA PHE A 97 -2.46 26.34 6.59
C PHE A 97 -1.23 27.24 6.34
N PRO A 98 -0.76 28.00 7.33
CA PRO A 98 0.50 28.74 7.22
C PRO A 98 1.64 27.80 6.81
N LYS A 99 2.54 28.26 5.95
CA LYS A 99 3.71 27.44 5.48
C LYS A 99 4.52 26.90 6.64
N SER A 100 4.78 27.73 7.65
CA SER A 100 5.52 27.32 8.86
C SER A 100 4.86 26.17 9.60
N LEU A 101 3.52 26.18 9.70
CA LEU A 101 2.78 25.06 10.31
C LEU A 101 2.99 23.76 9.54
N ILE A 102 2.90 23.80 8.21
CA ILE A 102 3.11 22.62 7.38
C ILE A 102 4.55 22.10 7.52
N GLU A 103 5.54 23.00 7.50
CA GLU A 103 6.97 22.64 7.66
C GLU A 103 7.22 21.99 9.02
N ASP A 104 6.67 22.54 10.11
CA ASP A 104 6.76 21.98 11.45
C ASP A 104 6.11 20.59 11.55
N MET A 105 4.95 20.39 10.92
CA MET A 105 4.27 19.09 10.91
C MET A 105 5.04 18.05 10.08
N LEU A 106 5.64 18.45 8.97
CA LEU A 106 6.50 17.57 8.16
C LEU A 106 7.75 17.11 8.92
N VAL A 107 8.32 17.96 9.78
CA VAL A 107 9.44 17.55 10.66
C VAL A 107 9.01 16.54 11.71
N LYS A 108 7.79 16.69 12.26
CA LYS A 108 7.23 15.78 13.28
C LYS A 108 6.72 14.47 12.70
N ALA A 109 6.45 14.40 11.37
CA ALA A 109 5.93 13.21 10.73
C ALA A 109 6.89 12.03 10.89
N ASN A 110 6.34 10.87 11.27
CA ASN A 110 7.12 9.65 11.40
C ASN A 110 7.70 9.23 10.03
N ARG A 111 8.99 8.92 10.01
CA ARG A 111 9.73 8.52 8.80
C ARG A 111 9.91 7.02 8.67
N GLU A 112 9.59 6.29 9.71
CA GLU A 112 9.67 4.85 9.75
C GLU A 112 8.35 4.27 10.26
N ILE A 113 7.74 3.40 9.46
CA ILE A 113 6.45 2.76 9.78
C ILE A 113 6.58 1.28 9.49
N THR A 114 6.19 0.45 10.44
CA THR A 114 6.06 -0.98 10.20
C THR A 114 4.61 -1.33 9.88
N LEU A 115 4.37 -1.89 8.70
CA LEU A 115 3.12 -2.53 8.36
C LEU A 115 3.24 -4.01 8.71
N PHE A 116 2.49 -4.45 9.70
CA PHE A 116 2.56 -5.81 10.20
C PHE A 116 1.80 -6.78 9.31
N GLY A 117 2.40 -7.93 9.04
CA GLY A 117 1.67 -9.09 8.59
C GLY A 117 1.00 -9.81 9.78
N ARG A 118 0.02 -10.65 9.53
CA ARG A 118 -0.50 -11.57 10.54
C ARG A 118 0.58 -12.58 10.98
N ASP A 119 1.37 -13.07 10.02
CA ASP A 119 2.63 -13.78 10.30
C ASP A 119 3.77 -12.77 10.30
N PRO A 120 4.59 -12.68 11.37
CA PRO A 120 5.71 -11.74 11.47
C PRO A 120 6.73 -11.79 10.32
N LYS A 121 6.85 -12.92 9.62
CA LYS A 121 7.72 -13.03 8.44
C LYS A 121 7.33 -12.10 7.28
N HIS A 122 6.11 -11.55 7.33
CA HIS A 122 5.55 -10.63 6.35
C HIS A 122 5.55 -9.17 6.81
N ASP A 123 6.21 -8.85 7.92
CA ASP A 123 6.34 -7.46 8.36
C ASP A 123 7.14 -6.64 7.36
N MET A 124 6.69 -5.43 7.12
CA MET A 124 7.31 -4.51 6.17
C MET A 124 7.70 -3.22 6.87
N LEU A 125 8.99 -2.95 6.93
CA LEU A 125 9.49 -1.66 7.42
C LEU A 125 9.54 -0.66 6.27
N LEU A 126 8.67 0.33 6.31
CA LEU A 126 8.69 1.49 5.41
C LEU A 126 9.66 2.52 5.98
N SER A 127 10.86 2.59 5.42
CA SER A 127 11.88 3.57 5.83
C SER A 127 12.84 3.89 4.68
N GLY A 128 13.37 5.11 4.67
CA GLY A 128 14.34 5.54 3.65
C GLY A 128 13.80 5.35 2.23
N GLN A 129 14.54 4.64 1.39
CA GLN A 129 14.20 4.37 -0.01
C GLN A 129 13.72 2.91 -0.25
N LYS A 130 13.33 2.20 0.80
CA LYS A 130 12.86 0.81 0.69
C LYS A 130 11.56 0.73 -0.08
N VAL A 131 11.48 -0.26 -0.98
CA VAL A 131 10.32 -0.47 -1.85
C VAL A 131 9.64 -1.78 -1.53
N HIS A 132 8.32 -1.74 -1.38
CA HIS A 132 7.45 -2.89 -1.22
C HIS A 132 6.38 -2.88 -2.31
N TYR A 133 6.10 -4.03 -2.90
CA TYR A 133 5.10 -4.17 -3.95
C TYR A 133 3.83 -4.83 -3.39
N GLY A 134 2.69 -4.32 -3.81
CA GLY A 134 1.39 -4.87 -3.45
C GLY A 134 0.44 -4.89 -4.62
N THR A 135 -0.73 -5.45 -4.42
CA THR A 135 -1.86 -5.25 -5.32
C THR A 135 -2.39 -3.83 -5.19
N ALA A 136 -3.13 -3.36 -6.17
CA ALA A 136 -3.73 -2.03 -6.13
C ALA A 136 -5.01 -1.98 -6.94
N GLY A 137 -5.78 -0.94 -6.73
CA GLY A 137 -6.97 -0.62 -7.49
C GLY A 137 -8.25 -0.89 -6.72
N ALA A 138 -9.32 -0.93 -7.43
CA ALA A 138 -10.66 -1.34 -7.00
C ALA A 138 -11.42 -1.76 -8.26
N ALA A 139 -10.94 -2.82 -8.92
CA ALA A 139 -11.55 -3.32 -10.14
C ALA A 139 -13.01 -3.72 -9.86
N VAL A 140 -13.90 -3.33 -10.76
CA VAL A 140 -15.33 -3.63 -10.68
C VAL A 140 -15.73 -4.80 -11.59
N HIS A 141 -14.77 -5.27 -12.39
CA HIS A 141 -14.96 -6.40 -13.31
C HIS A 141 -13.76 -7.35 -13.27
N MET A 142 -14.04 -8.59 -13.57
CA MET A 142 -13.06 -9.65 -13.79
C MET A 142 -13.14 -10.18 -15.21
N VAL A 143 -11.98 -10.61 -15.73
CA VAL A 143 -11.95 -11.43 -16.94
C VAL A 143 -12.13 -12.89 -16.52
N ASP A 144 -13.23 -13.49 -16.93
CA ASP A 144 -13.42 -14.92 -16.77
C ASP A 144 -12.53 -15.66 -17.79
N VAL A 145 -11.55 -16.41 -17.28
CA VAL A 145 -10.54 -17.07 -18.12
C VAL A 145 -11.12 -18.22 -18.94
N GLU A 146 -12.13 -18.93 -18.40
CA GLU A 146 -12.75 -20.07 -19.04
C GLU A 146 -13.65 -19.63 -20.20
N ASN A 147 -14.50 -18.63 -19.93
CA ASN A 147 -15.47 -18.13 -20.89
C ASN A 147 -14.95 -16.97 -21.74
N ARG A 148 -13.77 -16.42 -21.43
CA ARG A 148 -13.16 -15.25 -22.09
C ARG A 148 -14.11 -14.06 -22.16
N SER A 149 -14.88 -13.85 -21.11
CA SER A 149 -15.86 -12.77 -20.99
C SER A 149 -15.56 -11.86 -19.79
N TYR A 150 -16.03 -10.63 -19.86
CA TYR A 150 -16.06 -9.75 -18.70
C TYR A 150 -17.28 -10.05 -17.86
N ARG A 151 -17.10 -10.11 -16.55
CA ARG A 151 -18.18 -10.19 -15.57
C ARG A 151 -17.87 -9.31 -14.37
N GLU A 152 -18.85 -9.00 -13.57
CA GLU A 152 -18.66 -8.33 -12.30
C GLU A 152 -17.77 -9.15 -11.35
N SER A 153 -16.98 -8.45 -10.55
CA SER A 153 -16.14 -9.06 -9.51
C SER A 153 -16.97 -9.45 -8.28
N THR A 154 -16.56 -10.52 -7.63
CA THR A 154 -17.25 -11.11 -6.48
C THR A 154 -16.33 -11.18 -5.26
N VAL A 155 -16.90 -11.38 -4.06
CA VAL A 155 -16.13 -11.64 -2.83
C VAL A 155 -15.25 -12.89 -2.98
N ARG A 156 -15.70 -13.89 -3.72
CA ARG A 156 -14.92 -15.10 -4.00
C ARG A 156 -13.68 -14.80 -4.85
N ASP A 157 -13.81 -13.90 -5.83
CA ASP A 157 -12.66 -13.45 -6.64
C ASP A 157 -11.64 -12.73 -5.75
N LEU A 158 -12.11 -11.87 -4.87
CA LEU A 158 -11.26 -11.15 -3.92
C LEU A 158 -10.50 -12.12 -2.99
N HIS A 159 -11.20 -13.10 -2.42
CA HIS A 159 -10.57 -14.12 -1.59
C HIS A 159 -9.53 -14.94 -2.37
N ASN A 160 -9.84 -15.34 -3.60
CA ASN A 160 -8.91 -16.07 -4.46
C ASN A 160 -7.69 -15.23 -4.83
N ALA A 161 -7.87 -13.91 -5.09
CA ALA A 161 -6.76 -12.99 -5.33
C ALA A 161 -5.83 -12.89 -4.10
N ALA A 162 -6.38 -12.78 -2.90
CA ALA A 162 -5.60 -12.77 -1.66
C ALA A 162 -4.81 -14.09 -1.47
N ARG A 163 -5.43 -15.23 -1.77
CA ARG A 163 -4.75 -16.54 -1.73
C ARG A 163 -3.63 -16.65 -2.76
N ILE A 164 -3.81 -16.12 -3.96
CA ILE A 164 -2.74 -16.09 -4.98
C ILE A 164 -1.58 -15.25 -4.46
N VAL A 165 -1.86 -14.07 -3.90
CA VAL A 165 -0.83 -13.18 -3.35
C VAL A 165 -0.07 -13.84 -2.20
N GLU A 166 -0.72 -14.65 -1.36
CA GLU A 166 -0.03 -15.40 -0.29
C GLU A 166 1.14 -16.24 -0.83
N HIS A 167 0.99 -16.82 -2.02
CA HIS A 167 2.00 -17.68 -2.65
C HIS A 167 2.99 -16.95 -3.56
N LEU A 168 2.84 -15.63 -3.73
CA LEU A 168 3.71 -14.82 -4.59
C LEU A 168 4.74 -14.06 -3.76
N ASP A 169 5.98 -14.53 -3.74
CA ASP A 169 7.08 -13.91 -2.99
C ASP A 169 7.32 -12.44 -3.35
N ASN A 170 7.00 -12.05 -4.59
CA ASN A 170 7.26 -10.71 -5.12
C ASN A 170 6.10 -9.72 -4.90
N ILE A 171 5.00 -10.17 -4.31
CA ILE A 171 3.89 -9.33 -3.89
C ILE A 171 3.85 -9.39 -2.36
N HIS A 172 4.14 -8.27 -1.71
CA HIS A 172 4.47 -8.22 -0.28
C HIS A 172 3.25 -7.95 0.60
N PHE A 173 2.21 -7.31 0.05
CA PHE A 173 0.96 -7.01 0.74
C PHE A 173 -0.24 -7.05 -0.21
N VAL A 174 -1.43 -7.16 0.35
CA VAL A 174 -2.70 -7.07 -0.38
C VAL A 174 -3.31 -5.69 -0.12
N GLN A 175 -3.29 -4.81 -1.11
CA GLN A 175 -4.23 -3.70 -1.15
C GLN A 175 -5.47 -4.19 -1.89
N ARG A 176 -6.66 -4.06 -1.31
CA ARG A 176 -7.93 -4.53 -1.92
C ARG A 176 -7.93 -4.34 -3.45
N PRO A 177 -7.81 -5.39 -4.26
CA PRO A 177 -7.65 -5.25 -5.71
C PRO A 177 -8.97 -5.10 -6.44
N MET A 178 -10.11 -5.44 -5.82
CA MET A 178 -11.43 -5.39 -6.47
C MET A 178 -12.55 -5.08 -5.47
N VAL A 179 -13.70 -4.67 -6.00
CA VAL A 179 -14.95 -4.43 -5.27
C VAL A 179 -15.80 -5.70 -5.31
N CYS A 180 -16.44 -6.05 -4.21
CA CYS A 180 -17.38 -7.20 -4.14
C CYS A 180 -18.76 -6.79 -4.68
N ARG A 181 -18.94 -6.85 -5.98
CA ARG A 181 -20.16 -6.40 -6.67
C ARG A 181 -21.38 -7.30 -6.42
N ASP A 182 -21.16 -8.52 -5.96
CA ASP A 182 -22.18 -9.48 -5.57
C ASP A 182 -22.81 -9.19 -4.20
N ILE A 183 -22.28 -8.18 -3.46
CA ILE A 183 -22.82 -7.73 -2.17
C ILE A 183 -23.31 -6.29 -2.32
N PRO A 184 -24.63 -6.06 -2.40
CA PRO A 184 -25.20 -4.76 -2.65
C PRO A 184 -25.23 -3.84 -1.42
N ASP A 185 -25.26 -4.38 -0.21
CA ASP A 185 -25.22 -3.61 1.03
C ASP A 185 -23.79 -3.18 1.34
N ASN A 186 -23.56 -1.88 1.58
CA ASN A 186 -22.23 -1.32 1.79
C ASN A 186 -21.56 -1.85 3.06
N ARG A 187 -22.30 -2.02 4.16
CA ARG A 187 -21.75 -2.54 5.41
C ARG A 187 -21.31 -3.99 5.24
N GLU A 188 -22.17 -4.82 4.67
CA GLU A 188 -21.84 -6.21 4.37
C GLU A 188 -20.66 -6.31 3.39
N MET A 189 -20.59 -5.44 2.40
CA MET A 189 -19.50 -5.39 1.43
C MET A 189 -18.17 -5.06 2.12
N ASP A 190 -18.11 -4.06 2.99
CA ASP A 190 -16.89 -3.67 3.70
C ASP A 190 -16.41 -4.80 4.63
N LEU A 191 -17.31 -5.40 5.41
CA LEU A 191 -16.98 -6.51 6.31
C LEU A 191 -16.51 -7.75 5.55
N ASN A 192 -17.23 -8.14 4.49
CA ASN A 192 -16.83 -9.28 3.66
C ASN A 192 -15.53 -9.03 2.89
N THR A 193 -15.25 -7.79 2.50
CA THR A 193 -13.97 -7.41 1.91
C THR A 193 -12.80 -7.69 2.86
N ILE A 194 -12.89 -7.23 4.11
CA ILE A 194 -11.87 -7.47 5.13
C ILE A 194 -11.73 -8.95 5.42
N TYR A 195 -12.86 -9.64 5.62
CA TYR A 195 -12.88 -11.08 5.87
C TYR A 195 -12.22 -11.88 4.73
N ALA A 196 -12.58 -11.61 3.49
CA ALA A 196 -12.04 -12.30 2.33
C ALA A 196 -10.53 -12.09 2.19
N CYS A 197 -10.04 -10.86 2.39
CA CYS A 197 -8.62 -10.58 2.33
C CYS A 197 -7.86 -11.24 3.48
N THR A 198 -8.30 -11.05 4.73
CA THR A 198 -7.59 -11.55 5.91
C THR A 198 -7.63 -13.07 6.05
N THR A 199 -8.64 -13.75 5.53
CA THR A 199 -8.68 -15.21 5.48
C THR A 199 -7.90 -15.78 4.30
N GLY A 200 -7.66 -15.00 3.25
CA GLY A 200 -6.92 -15.41 2.06
C GLY A 200 -5.41 -15.29 2.18
N THR A 201 -4.90 -14.41 3.04
CA THR A 201 -3.45 -14.18 3.21
C THR A 201 -3.07 -13.91 4.66
N GLN A 202 -1.80 -14.14 4.99
CA GLN A 202 -1.18 -13.72 6.26
C GLN A 202 -0.32 -12.45 6.09
N LYS A 203 -0.23 -11.92 4.89
CA LYS A 203 0.42 -10.65 4.61
C LYS A 203 -0.41 -9.49 5.12
N HIS A 204 0.19 -8.30 5.16
CA HIS A 204 -0.53 -7.07 5.48
C HIS A 204 -1.66 -6.82 4.48
N VAL A 205 -2.81 -6.35 4.97
CA VAL A 205 -3.99 -6.05 4.15
C VAL A 205 -4.29 -4.56 4.22
N GLY A 206 -4.34 -3.90 3.07
CA GLY A 206 -4.87 -2.55 2.92
C GLY A 206 -6.31 -2.58 2.43
N THR A 207 -7.19 -1.83 3.06
CA THR A 207 -8.60 -1.70 2.70
C THR A 207 -9.06 -0.25 2.80
N SER A 208 -10.35 -0.01 2.65
CA SER A 208 -11.02 1.27 2.91
C SER A 208 -12.43 1.00 3.38
N PHE A 209 -12.98 1.93 4.15
CA PHE A 209 -14.38 1.90 4.58
C PHE A 209 -15.20 2.88 3.75
N THR A 210 -16.44 2.52 3.47
CA THR A 210 -17.38 3.39 2.76
C THR A 210 -18.03 4.41 3.71
N GLU A 211 -18.25 4.01 4.97
CA GLU A 211 -18.88 4.86 5.98
C GLU A 211 -18.24 4.69 7.36
N PRO A 212 -18.20 5.76 8.18
CA PRO A 212 -17.58 5.70 9.51
C PRO A 212 -18.32 4.75 10.49
N GLY A 213 -19.62 4.51 10.26
CA GLY A 213 -20.41 3.60 11.09
C GLY A 213 -19.99 2.13 11.03
N PHE A 214 -19.25 1.74 9.98
CA PHE A 214 -18.86 0.33 9.78
C PHE A 214 -17.50 -0.03 10.38
N VAL A 215 -16.76 0.97 10.83
CA VAL A 215 -15.41 0.78 11.39
C VAL A 215 -15.44 -0.05 12.66
N ASP A 216 -16.40 0.19 13.55
CA ASP A 216 -16.49 -0.49 14.84
C ASP A 216 -16.73 -2.01 14.66
N ASP A 217 -17.66 -2.39 13.77
CA ASP A 217 -17.94 -3.80 13.46
C ASP A 217 -16.71 -4.50 12.84
N ALA A 218 -16.00 -3.79 11.97
CA ALA A 218 -14.77 -4.32 11.38
C ALA A 218 -13.69 -4.53 12.43
N PHE A 219 -13.54 -3.63 13.39
CA PHE A 219 -12.57 -3.78 14.47
C PHE A 219 -12.92 -4.94 15.41
N GLU A 220 -14.19 -5.15 15.73
CA GLU A 220 -14.61 -6.34 16.48
C GLU A 220 -14.19 -7.63 15.78
N MET A 221 -14.40 -7.70 14.46
CA MET A 221 -13.95 -8.86 13.66
C MET A 221 -12.42 -8.99 13.66
N LEU A 222 -11.68 -7.88 13.51
CA LEU A 222 -10.21 -7.89 13.51
C LEU A 222 -9.65 -8.29 14.89
N HIS A 223 -10.29 -7.88 15.99
CA HIS A 223 -9.94 -8.32 17.35
C HIS A 223 -10.12 -9.84 17.50
N MET A 224 -11.21 -10.39 16.95
CA MET A 224 -11.42 -11.85 16.96
C MET A 224 -10.32 -12.57 16.14
N ILE A 225 -9.97 -12.07 14.96
CA ILE A 225 -8.93 -12.65 14.10
C ILE A 225 -7.55 -12.57 14.78
N ALA A 226 -7.25 -11.47 15.48
CA ALA A 226 -5.99 -11.28 16.21
C ALA A 226 -5.91 -12.15 17.49
N GLY A 227 -7.06 -12.60 18.00
CA GLY A 227 -7.16 -13.29 19.28
C GLY A 227 -7.24 -12.37 20.49
N GLY A 228 -7.75 -11.16 20.30
CA GLY A 228 -8.03 -10.14 21.30
C GLY A 228 -7.63 -8.73 20.87
N GLU A 229 -8.26 -7.72 21.49
CA GLU A 229 -8.02 -6.31 21.23
C GLU A 229 -6.56 -5.92 21.51
N ASP A 230 -5.98 -6.36 22.63
CA ASP A 230 -4.59 -6.05 22.98
C ASP A 230 -3.61 -6.54 21.91
N LYS A 231 -3.83 -7.76 21.40
CA LYS A 231 -2.99 -8.32 20.33
C LYS A 231 -3.15 -7.56 19.00
N TRP A 232 -4.36 -7.09 18.71
CA TRP A 232 -4.61 -6.24 17.57
C TRP A 232 -3.87 -4.91 17.69
N ARG A 233 -3.97 -4.24 18.84
CA ARG A 233 -3.30 -2.95 19.10
C ARG A 233 -1.78 -3.05 19.04
N ASP A 234 -1.22 -4.17 19.49
CA ASP A 234 0.22 -4.43 19.42
C ASP A 234 0.70 -4.67 17.98
N ARG A 235 -0.10 -5.35 17.15
CA ARG A 235 0.27 -5.72 15.78
C ARG A 235 -0.92 -5.60 14.81
N PRO A 236 -1.32 -4.40 14.41
CA PRO A 236 -2.40 -4.21 13.45
C PRO A 236 -1.96 -4.64 12.04
N PHE A 237 -2.54 -5.72 11.54
CA PHE A 237 -2.20 -6.30 10.23
C PHE A 237 -3.12 -5.83 9.08
N VAL A 238 -3.99 -4.86 9.36
CA VAL A 238 -4.82 -4.17 8.37
C VAL A 238 -4.60 -2.67 8.49
N SER A 239 -4.45 -1.99 7.35
CA SER A 239 -4.43 -0.53 7.26
C SER A 239 -5.63 -0.02 6.49
N ASN A 240 -6.08 1.19 6.86
CA ASN A 240 -7.12 1.91 6.14
C ASN A 240 -6.52 2.92 5.16
N SER A 241 -6.92 2.83 3.89
CA SER A 241 -6.57 3.79 2.85
C SER A 241 -7.67 4.83 2.72
N ASN A 242 -7.33 6.09 2.93
CA ASN A 242 -8.30 7.16 3.05
C ASN A 242 -7.99 8.33 2.10
N CYS A 243 -8.99 8.75 1.30
CA CYS A 243 -8.94 9.93 0.46
C CYS A 243 -9.66 11.08 1.15
N PHE A 244 -9.06 11.65 2.20
CA PHE A 244 -9.69 12.70 3.01
C PHE A 244 -9.65 14.10 2.36
N VAL A 245 -8.88 14.30 1.29
CA VAL A 245 -8.89 15.52 0.47
C VAL A 245 -9.26 15.17 -0.97
N VAL A 246 -10.24 15.90 -1.50
CA VAL A 246 -10.79 15.66 -2.85
C VAL A 246 -10.87 16.96 -3.66
N PRO A 247 -10.94 16.88 -5.00
CA PRO A 247 -11.19 18.06 -5.83
C PRO A 247 -12.55 18.71 -5.52
N PRO A 248 -12.66 20.03 -5.66
CA PRO A 248 -11.62 21.02 -5.87
C PRO A 248 -11.07 21.61 -4.55
N MET A 249 -10.07 21.01 -3.97
CA MET A 249 -9.45 21.45 -2.71
C MET A 249 -10.44 21.52 -1.54
N LYS A 250 -10.99 20.38 -1.16
CA LYS A 250 -11.91 20.25 -0.04
C LYS A 250 -11.74 18.93 0.69
N PHE A 251 -12.14 18.90 1.95
CA PHE A 251 -12.20 17.67 2.72
C PHE A 251 -13.40 16.81 2.28
N ALA A 252 -13.21 15.51 2.29
CA ALA A 252 -14.30 14.54 2.22
C ALA A 252 -14.68 14.19 3.66
N THR A 253 -15.75 14.77 4.17
CA THR A 253 -16.16 14.71 5.57
C THR A 253 -16.25 13.27 6.10
N GLU A 254 -16.90 12.38 5.36
CA GLU A 254 -17.05 10.96 5.74
C GLU A 254 -15.67 10.26 5.84
N SER A 255 -14.78 10.51 4.88
CA SER A 255 -13.43 9.97 4.93
C SER A 255 -12.61 10.50 6.11
N CYS A 256 -12.80 11.78 6.49
CA CYS A 256 -12.20 12.32 7.70
C CYS A 256 -12.72 11.62 8.95
N GLN A 257 -14.04 11.39 9.04
CA GLN A 257 -14.67 10.69 10.16
C GLN A 257 -14.26 9.23 10.25
N VAL A 258 -14.05 8.54 9.11
CA VAL A 258 -13.46 7.20 9.09
C VAL A 258 -12.04 7.23 9.66
N MET A 259 -11.22 8.21 9.24
CA MET A 259 -9.85 8.36 9.74
C MET A 259 -9.80 8.64 11.25
N GLU A 260 -10.75 9.41 11.78
CA GLU A 260 -10.85 9.70 13.21
C GLU A 260 -11.21 8.46 14.05
N LYS A 261 -11.91 7.50 13.46
CA LYS A 261 -12.30 6.24 14.11
C LYS A 261 -11.21 5.16 14.07
N CYS A 262 -10.33 5.19 13.05
CA CYS A 262 -9.23 4.23 12.88
C CYS A 262 -8.02 4.59 13.75
#